data_8ef16c7cd0cc1b9256b4f95b0eb90a6e
#
_entry.id   8ef16c7cd0cc1b9256b4f95b0eb90a6e
#
_cell.length_a   1.000
_cell.length_b   1.000
_cell.length_c   1.000
_cell.angle_alpha   90.00
_cell.angle_beta   90.00
_cell.angle_gamma   90.00
#
_symmetry.space_group_name_H-M   'P 1'
#
loop_
_entity.id
_entity.type
_entity.pdbx_description
1 polymer ?
#
loop_
_entity_poly.entity_id
_entity_poly.type
_entity_poly.pdbx_seq_one_letter_code
_entity_poly.pdbx_strand_id
1 'polypeptide(L)'
;MLGGLVGLPAGGLAKFVLLSAAFSAFNTAQCIVAPLGMTRRIYSRQPQQVTSLTSHVFAAWTALSAVLRYQCAYNMDNAALYDLTFWSYVIAGAHFLSEILVFRSIRFPGPVISTFCVAATAILWMIKDRDVYIR
;
A
#
# COMPACT_ATOMS: atom_id res chain seq x y z
N MET A 1 18.22 15.46 -7.50
CA MET A 1 16.87 14.92 -7.28
C MET A 1 16.16 14.42 -8.53
N LEU A 2 16.37 15.01 -9.68
CA LEU A 2 15.74 14.58 -10.95
C LEU A 2 16.47 13.41 -11.65
N GLY A 3 17.70 13.13 -11.29
CA GLY A 3 18.49 12.05 -11.93
C GLY A 3 18.07 10.63 -11.56
N GLY A 4 17.29 10.44 -10.48
CA GLY A 4 16.78 9.13 -10.06
C GLY A 4 15.44 8.74 -10.70
N LEU A 5 14.84 9.63 -11.49
CA LEU A 5 13.52 9.41 -12.09
C LEU A 5 13.56 8.63 -13.41
N VAL A 6 14.76 8.39 -13.97
CA VAL A 6 14.91 7.87 -15.34
C VAL A 6 15.26 6.38 -15.39
N GLY A 7 15.45 5.72 -14.24
CA GLY A 7 15.82 4.31 -14.19
C GLY A 7 15.14 3.54 -13.07
N LEU A 8 15.07 2.22 -13.19
CA LEU A 8 14.56 1.37 -12.13
C LEU A 8 15.55 1.38 -10.94
N PRO A 9 15.06 1.35 -9.70
CA PRO A 9 15.93 1.29 -8.54
C PRO A 9 16.69 -0.04 -8.51
N ALA A 10 17.85 -0.03 -7.86
CA ALA A 10 18.69 -1.20 -7.71
C ALA A 10 18.14 -2.15 -6.65
N GLY A 11 18.16 -3.45 -6.94
CA GLY A 11 17.73 -4.50 -6.01
C GLY A 11 16.27 -4.92 -6.16
N GLY A 12 16.01 -6.15 -5.77
CA GLY A 12 14.68 -6.77 -5.89
C GLY A 12 13.64 -6.12 -4.98
N LEU A 13 13.99 -5.89 -3.73
CA LEU A 13 13.09 -5.26 -2.76
C LEU A 13 12.71 -3.83 -3.20
N ALA A 14 13.68 -3.04 -3.64
CA ALA A 14 13.41 -1.67 -4.11
C ALA A 14 12.44 -1.67 -5.30
N LYS A 15 12.59 -2.59 -6.23
CA LYS A 15 11.66 -2.76 -7.37
C LYS A 15 10.28 -3.19 -6.91
N PHE A 16 10.20 -4.08 -5.93
CA PHE A 16 8.93 -4.51 -5.34
C PHE A 16 8.20 -3.35 -4.65
N VAL A 17 8.94 -2.57 -3.87
CA VAL A 17 8.39 -1.36 -3.20
C VAL A 17 7.90 -0.35 -4.24
N LEU A 18 8.64 -0.15 -5.32
CA LEU A 18 8.22 0.73 -6.42
C LEU A 18 6.94 0.22 -7.10
N LEU A 19 6.85 -1.08 -7.35
CA LEU A 19 5.64 -1.69 -7.91
C LEU A 19 4.43 -1.49 -7.01
N SER A 20 4.60 -1.66 -5.70
CA SER A 20 3.52 -1.42 -4.73
C SER A 20 3.13 0.07 -4.67
N ALA A 21 4.07 0.98 -4.88
CA ALA A 21 3.79 2.42 -5.01
C ALA A 21 2.89 2.68 -6.23
N ALA A 22 3.19 2.05 -7.37
CA ALA A 22 2.38 2.17 -8.58
C ALA A 22 0.95 1.64 -8.36
N PHE A 23 0.79 0.51 -7.69
CA PHE A 23 -0.54 -0.02 -7.33
C PHE A 23 -1.30 0.93 -6.40
N SER A 24 -0.63 1.52 -5.41
CA SER A 24 -1.26 2.49 -4.51
C SER A 24 -1.71 3.75 -5.27
N ALA A 25 -0.89 4.25 -6.19
CA ALA A 25 -1.24 5.40 -7.04
C ALA A 25 -2.44 5.08 -7.95
N PHE A 26 -2.46 3.88 -8.53
CA PHE A 26 -3.57 3.40 -9.36
C PHE A 26 -4.86 3.32 -8.54
N ASN A 27 -4.79 2.76 -7.31
CA ASN A 27 -5.93 2.71 -6.41
C ASN A 27 -6.45 4.11 -6.06
N THR A 28 -5.54 5.05 -5.79
CA THR A 28 -5.89 6.45 -5.55
C THR A 28 -6.70 7.03 -6.71
N ALA A 29 -6.21 6.84 -7.94
CA ALA A 29 -6.88 7.30 -9.15
C ALA A 29 -8.29 6.67 -9.29
N GLN A 30 -8.42 5.37 -9.07
CA GLN A 30 -9.72 4.68 -9.13
C GLN A 30 -10.71 5.23 -8.09
N CYS A 31 -10.25 5.50 -6.87
CA CYS A 31 -11.10 6.03 -5.81
C CYS A 31 -11.58 7.46 -6.08
N ILE A 32 -10.86 8.22 -6.89
CA ILE A 32 -11.26 9.58 -7.28
C ILE A 32 -12.17 9.56 -8.50
N VAL A 33 -11.81 8.78 -9.53
CA VAL A 33 -12.54 8.75 -10.82
C VAL A 33 -13.83 7.96 -10.71
N ALA A 34 -13.81 6.83 -10.00
CA ALA A 34 -14.96 5.95 -9.80
C ALA A 34 -15.10 5.57 -8.31
N PRO A 35 -15.50 6.52 -7.46
CA PRO A 35 -15.38 6.38 -6.00
C PRO A 35 -16.13 5.17 -5.43
N LEU A 36 -17.23 4.76 -6.01
CA LEU A 36 -18.02 3.66 -5.46
C LEU A 36 -17.69 2.30 -6.07
N GLY A 37 -17.03 2.26 -7.24
CA GLY A 37 -16.80 1.03 -8.00
C GLY A 37 -15.95 0.02 -7.24
N MET A 38 -14.67 0.34 -7.05
CA MET A 38 -13.70 -0.58 -6.41
C MET A 38 -13.86 -0.61 -4.89
N THR A 39 -14.13 0.52 -4.26
CA THR A 39 -14.22 0.60 -2.80
C THR A 39 -15.35 -0.27 -2.25
N ARG A 40 -16.49 -0.31 -2.93
CA ARG A 40 -17.60 -1.21 -2.57
C ARG A 40 -17.26 -2.69 -2.77
N ARG A 41 -16.39 -3.01 -3.73
CA ARG A 41 -15.91 -4.39 -3.92
C ARG A 41 -15.01 -4.83 -2.78
N ILE A 42 -14.20 -3.94 -2.24
CA ILE A 42 -13.33 -4.22 -1.10
C ILE A 42 -14.17 -4.43 0.16
N TYR A 43 -15.01 -3.46 0.49
CA TYR A 43 -15.90 -3.51 1.67
C TYR A 43 -17.25 -4.15 1.33
N SER A 44 -17.20 -5.32 0.73
CA SER A 44 -18.35 -5.97 0.08
C SER A 44 -19.44 -6.47 1.03
N ARG A 45 -19.13 -6.60 2.32
CA ARG A 45 -20.13 -7.01 3.33
C ARG A 45 -20.99 -5.86 3.82
N GLN A 46 -20.51 -4.63 3.68
CA GLN A 46 -21.22 -3.41 4.09
C GLN A 46 -21.14 -2.32 3.02
N PRO A 47 -21.58 -2.61 1.78
CA PRO A 47 -21.43 -1.66 0.69
C PRO A 47 -22.22 -0.36 0.90
N GLN A 48 -23.28 -0.41 1.71
CA GLN A 48 -24.08 0.76 2.05
C GLN A 48 -23.33 1.78 2.91
N GLN A 49 -22.27 1.37 3.61
CA GLN A 49 -21.41 2.29 4.38
C GLN A 49 -20.35 2.97 3.52
N VAL A 50 -20.17 2.50 2.28
CA VAL A 50 -19.19 3.08 1.36
C VAL A 50 -19.86 4.20 0.57
N THR A 51 -19.49 5.42 0.91
CA THR A 51 -19.93 6.65 0.21
C THR A 51 -18.77 7.21 -0.60
N SER A 52 -19.03 8.25 -1.39
CA SER A 52 -17.95 8.97 -2.08
C SER A 52 -16.92 9.52 -1.11
N LEU A 53 -17.36 9.99 0.06
CA LEU A 53 -16.45 10.46 1.10
C LEU A 53 -15.52 9.34 1.60
N THR A 54 -16.03 8.14 1.83
CA THR A 54 -15.22 6.96 2.19
C THR A 54 -14.13 6.71 1.15
N SER A 55 -14.49 6.74 -0.13
CA SER A 55 -13.53 6.53 -1.23
C SER A 55 -12.49 7.65 -1.30
N HIS A 56 -12.89 8.90 -1.07
CA HIS A 56 -11.95 10.03 -1.06
C HIS A 56 -10.95 9.93 0.09
N VAL A 57 -11.38 9.52 1.28
CA VAL A 57 -10.51 9.28 2.44
C VAL A 57 -9.56 8.11 2.14
N PHE A 58 -10.07 7.03 1.56
CA PHE A 58 -9.27 5.89 1.13
C PHE A 58 -8.22 6.30 0.08
N ALA A 59 -8.61 7.16 -0.88
CA ALA A 59 -7.69 7.73 -1.87
C ALA A 59 -6.56 8.53 -1.21
N ALA A 60 -6.86 9.33 -0.20
CA ALA A 60 -5.88 10.16 0.48
C ALA A 60 -4.78 9.32 1.14
N TRP A 61 -5.14 8.25 1.88
CA TRP A 61 -4.13 7.45 2.55
C TRP A 61 -3.38 6.52 1.57
N THR A 62 -3.99 6.07 0.49
CA THR A 62 -3.28 5.33 -0.55
C THR A 62 -2.33 6.24 -1.35
N ALA A 63 -2.68 7.51 -1.55
CA ALA A 63 -1.78 8.50 -2.13
C ALA A 63 -0.56 8.72 -1.24
N LEU A 64 -0.75 8.87 0.07
CA LEU A 64 0.35 9.00 1.02
C LEU A 64 1.26 7.76 0.98
N SER A 65 0.67 6.57 0.95
CA SER A 65 1.42 5.31 0.83
C SER A 65 2.23 5.27 -0.47
N ALA A 66 1.64 5.70 -1.59
CA ALA A 66 2.32 5.75 -2.88
C ALA A 66 3.55 6.66 -2.84
N VAL A 67 3.43 7.84 -2.25
CA VAL A 67 4.54 8.80 -2.11
C VAL A 67 5.65 8.21 -1.24
N LEU A 68 5.32 7.67 -0.07
CA LEU A 68 6.30 7.06 0.84
C LEU A 68 7.06 5.92 0.17
N ARG A 69 6.34 5.02 -0.48
CA ARG A 69 6.91 3.85 -1.14
C ARG A 69 7.77 4.24 -2.34
N TYR A 70 7.32 5.22 -3.12
CA TYR A 70 8.11 5.75 -4.23
C TYR A 70 9.43 6.33 -3.75
N GLN A 71 9.39 7.21 -2.74
CA GLN A 71 10.59 7.82 -2.17
C GLN A 71 11.52 6.76 -1.57
N CYS A 72 10.97 5.78 -0.86
CA CYS A 72 11.76 4.69 -0.28
C CYS A 72 12.47 3.87 -1.35
N ALA A 73 11.78 3.53 -2.45
CA ALA A 73 12.33 2.70 -3.51
C ALA A 73 13.64 3.27 -4.10
N TYR A 74 13.76 4.59 -4.14
CA TYR A 74 14.95 5.26 -4.65
C TYR A 74 15.92 5.72 -3.56
N ASN A 75 15.59 5.51 -2.28
CA ASN A 75 16.40 5.93 -1.12
C ASN A 75 16.38 4.84 -0.04
N MET A 76 16.66 3.60 -0.43
CA MET A 76 16.57 2.43 0.47
C MET A 76 17.55 2.49 1.64
N ASP A 77 18.61 3.29 1.54
CA ASP A 77 19.61 3.52 2.59
C ASP A 77 19.17 4.54 3.63
N ASN A 78 18.07 5.23 3.40
CA ASN A 78 17.49 6.18 4.37
C ASN A 78 16.67 5.43 5.41
N ALA A 79 17.20 5.30 6.63
CA ALA A 79 16.56 4.54 7.71
C ALA A 79 15.15 5.04 8.03
N ALA A 80 14.96 6.35 8.09
CA ALA A 80 13.65 6.92 8.40
C ALA A 80 12.61 6.60 7.32
N LEU A 81 12.95 6.75 6.05
CA LEU A 81 12.07 6.39 4.94
C LEU A 81 11.78 4.88 4.90
N TYR A 82 12.79 4.07 5.15
CA TYR A 82 12.65 2.61 5.20
C TYR A 82 11.64 2.21 6.27
N ASP A 83 11.83 2.70 7.50
CA ASP A 83 10.98 2.37 8.63
C ASP A 83 9.55 2.91 8.45
N LEU A 84 9.38 4.14 7.95
CA LEU A 84 8.06 4.70 7.65
C LEU A 84 7.32 3.88 6.58
N THR A 85 8.05 3.44 5.56
CA THR A 85 7.49 2.60 4.50
C THR A 85 7.09 1.23 5.03
N PHE A 86 7.92 0.62 5.88
CA PHE A 86 7.59 -0.60 6.59
C PHE A 86 6.28 -0.47 7.36
N TRP A 87 6.14 0.59 8.15
CA TRP A 87 4.92 0.85 8.90
C TRP A 87 3.71 1.11 8.00
N SER A 88 3.90 1.67 6.80
CA SER A 88 2.80 1.82 5.85
C SER A 88 2.19 0.47 5.43
N TYR A 89 3.01 -0.57 5.29
CA TYR A 89 2.52 -1.93 5.03
C TYR A 89 1.87 -2.56 6.25
N VAL A 90 2.45 -2.36 7.43
CA VAL A 90 1.88 -2.88 8.69
C VAL A 90 0.50 -2.27 8.94
N ILE A 91 0.36 -0.97 8.79
CA ILE A 91 -0.92 -0.27 8.97
C ILE A 91 -1.95 -0.74 7.96
N ALA A 92 -1.58 -0.88 6.68
CA ALA A 92 -2.48 -1.39 5.64
C ALA A 92 -2.94 -2.82 5.96
N GLY A 93 -2.01 -3.69 6.32
CA GLY A 93 -2.33 -5.08 6.72
C GLY A 93 -3.23 -5.15 7.95
N ALA A 94 -2.93 -4.34 8.97
CA ALA A 94 -3.72 -4.27 10.20
C ALA A 94 -5.14 -3.74 9.93
N HIS A 95 -5.28 -2.72 9.08
CA HIS A 95 -6.59 -2.19 8.68
C HIS A 95 -7.45 -3.27 8.04
N PHE A 96 -6.95 -3.92 6.99
CA PHE A 96 -7.73 -4.94 6.29
C PHE A 96 -8.00 -6.17 7.17
N LEU A 97 -7.04 -6.56 8.00
CA LEU A 97 -7.24 -7.67 8.94
C LEU A 97 -8.34 -7.36 9.95
N SER A 98 -8.34 -6.15 10.51
CA SER A 98 -9.39 -5.73 11.46
C SER A 98 -10.76 -5.65 10.78
N GLU A 99 -10.83 -5.19 9.54
CA GLU A 99 -12.08 -5.12 8.78
C GLU A 99 -12.63 -6.50 8.41
N ILE A 100 -11.77 -7.50 8.31
CA ILE A 100 -12.20 -8.89 8.10
C ILE A 100 -12.67 -9.54 9.40
N LEU A 101 -11.89 -9.43 10.48
CA LEU A 101 -12.07 -10.21 11.71
C LEU A 101 -12.93 -9.51 12.74
N VAL A 102 -12.77 -8.21 12.92
CA VAL A 102 -13.43 -7.42 13.99
C VAL A 102 -14.67 -6.72 13.46
N PHE A 103 -14.50 -5.85 12.48
CA PHE A 103 -15.59 -5.02 11.94
C PHE A 103 -16.43 -5.73 10.88
N ARG A 104 -15.87 -6.77 10.28
CA ARG A 104 -16.55 -7.67 9.31
C ARG A 104 -17.16 -6.93 8.13
N SER A 105 -16.49 -5.90 7.64
CA SER A 105 -16.90 -5.14 6.45
C SER A 105 -16.37 -5.75 5.15
N ILE A 106 -15.34 -6.60 5.23
CA ILE A 106 -14.67 -7.22 4.08
C ILE A 106 -14.96 -8.73 4.07
N ARG A 107 -15.33 -9.22 2.89
CA ARG A 107 -15.47 -10.66 2.66
C ARG A 107 -14.08 -11.25 2.33
N PHE A 108 -13.69 -12.31 3.02
CA PHE A 108 -12.50 -13.08 2.72
C PHE A 108 -12.91 -14.53 2.39
N PRO A 109 -12.40 -15.17 1.33
CA PRO A 109 -11.51 -14.63 0.30
C PRO A 109 -12.23 -13.64 -0.66
N GLY A 110 -11.49 -12.68 -1.20
CA GLY A 110 -12.02 -11.67 -2.11
C GLY A 110 -10.92 -10.77 -2.68
N PRO A 111 -11.26 -9.60 -3.23
CA PRO A 111 -10.28 -8.70 -3.86
C PRO A 111 -9.13 -8.26 -2.96
N VAL A 112 -9.33 -8.32 -1.64
CA VAL A 112 -8.32 -7.93 -0.64
C VAL A 112 -7.14 -8.91 -0.56
N ILE A 113 -7.26 -10.12 -1.12
CA ILE A 113 -6.18 -11.13 -1.08
C ILE A 113 -4.89 -10.57 -1.69
N SER A 114 -4.96 -9.91 -2.84
CA SER A 114 -3.77 -9.32 -3.48
C SER A 114 -3.09 -8.29 -2.59
N THR A 115 -3.86 -7.46 -1.91
CA THR A 115 -3.35 -6.46 -0.96
C THR A 115 -2.66 -7.12 0.24
N PHE A 116 -3.24 -8.17 0.79
CA PHE A 116 -2.61 -8.96 1.85
C PHE A 116 -1.30 -9.60 1.42
N CYS A 117 -1.27 -10.20 0.23
CA CYS A 117 -0.05 -10.81 -0.30
C CYS A 117 1.07 -9.77 -0.47
N VAL A 118 0.74 -8.60 -1.00
CA VAL A 118 1.70 -7.50 -1.15
C VAL A 118 2.20 -7.04 0.20
N ALA A 119 1.31 -6.77 1.16
CA ALA A 119 1.69 -6.31 2.49
C ALA A 119 2.55 -7.35 3.24
N ALA A 120 2.14 -8.60 3.24
CA ALA A 120 2.88 -9.68 3.90
C ALA A 120 4.27 -9.88 3.29
N THR A 121 4.35 -9.92 1.97
CA THR A 121 5.62 -10.05 1.24
C THR A 121 6.55 -8.87 1.55
N ALA A 122 6.04 -7.65 1.50
CA ALA A 122 6.81 -6.45 1.82
C ALA A 122 7.33 -6.48 3.26
N ILE A 123 6.47 -6.77 4.22
CA ILE A 123 6.85 -6.82 5.64
C ILE A 123 7.97 -7.84 5.87
N LEU A 124 7.79 -9.06 5.41
CA LEU A 124 8.77 -10.13 5.61
C LEU A 124 10.09 -9.83 4.90
N TRP A 125 10.03 -9.33 3.68
CA TRP A 125 11.22 -9.00 2.91
C TRP A 125 11.98 -7.80 3.51
N MET A 126 11.26 -6.78 3.94
CA MET A 126 11.87 -5.61 4.60
C MET A 126 12.52 -5.96 5.94
N ILE A 127 11.94 -6.88 6.71
CA ILE A 127 12.57 -7.39 7.95
C ILE A 127 13.86 -8.13 7.60
N LYS A 128 13.80 -9.02 6.63
CA LYS A 128 14.94 -9.84 6.23
C LYS A 128 16.11 -9.02 5.70
N ASP A 129 15.83 -8.05 4.86
CA ASP A 129 16.86 -7.29 4.13
C ASP A 129 17.20 -5.95 4.78
N ARG A 130 16.69 -5.66 5.97
CA ARG A 130 16.94 -4.37 6.64
C ARG A 130 18.44 -4.07 6.78
N ASP A 131 19.22 -5.05 7.24
CA ASP A 131 20.66 -4.88 7.46
C ASP A 131 21.46 -4.78 6.15
N VAL A 132 20.87 -5.15 5.02
CA VAL A 132 21.47 -4.98 3.69
C VAL A 132 21.45 -3.53 3.27
N TYR A 133 20.36 -2.82 3.56
CA TYR A 133 20.13 -1.44 3.12
C TYR A 133 20.51 -0.41 4.20
N ILE A 134 20.22 -0.72 5.46
CA ILE A 134 20.46 0.18 6.60
C ILE A 134 21.68 -0.32 7.35
N ARG A 135 22.79 0.39 7.19
CA ARG A 135 24.07 0.08 7.83
C ARG A 135 24.48 1.17 8.82
#